data_431141b01d497cc9d45197e20a67ec04
#
_entry.id   431141b01d497cc9d45197e20a67ec04
#
_cell.length_a   1.000
_cell.length_b   1.000
_cell.length_c   1.000
_cell.angle_alpha   90.00
_cell.angle_beta   90.00
_cell.angle_gamma   90.00
#
_symmetry.space_group_name_H-M   'P 1'
#
loop_
_entity.id
_entity.type
_entity.pdbx_description
1 polymer ?
#
loop_
_entity_poly.entity_id
_entity_poly.type
_entity_poly.pdbx_seq_one_letter_code
_entity_poly.pdbx_strand_id
1 'polypeptide(L)'
;ARIAVRAALTGHVIFSTLHAPSAVEAVIRLTDMGVAPYLAADALAGVVSQRLVRCRRSDGSYQGRFCLCEVVPAGRRLRDAIRRCAGVRDLTDAARSDGAVLLPDVIARTLAAGRTDEREIRRVCEGGSSW
;
A
#
# COMPACT_ATOMS: atom_id res chain seq x y z
N ALA A 1 7.31 -7.58 -14.60
CA ALA A 1 6.13 -8.03 -13.85
C ALA A 1 5.74 -9.47 -14.21
N ARG A 2 5.51 -9.82 -15.50
CA ARG A 2 4.98 -11.13 -15.93
C ARG A 2 5.81 -12.33 -15.45
N ILE A 3 7.15 -12.25 -15.52
CA ILE A 3 8.05 -13.34 -15.06
C ILE A 3 7.88 -13.57 -13.55
N ALA A 4 7.86 -12.51 -12.76
CA ALA A 4 7.69 -12.59 -11.31
C ALA A 4 6.34 -13.24 -10.93
N VAL A 5 5.25 -12.83 -11.60
CA VAL A 5 3.92 -13.41 -11.39
C VAL A 5 3.88 -14.90 -11.74
N ARG A 6 4.47 -15.29 -12.86
CA ARG A 6 4.56 -16.73 -13.25
C ARG A 6 5.37 -17.54 -12.23
N ALA A 7 6.49 -17.01 -11.74
CA ALA A 7 7.27 -17.68 -10.71
C ALA A 7 6.48 -17.81 -9.39
N ALA A 8 5.73 -16.78 -9.00
CA ALA A 8 4.85 -16.85 -7.82
C ALA A 8 3.78 -17.94 -7.96
N LEU A 9 3.17 -18.08 -9.14
CA LEU A 9 2.17 -19.12 -9.42
C LEU A 9 2.74 -20.55 -9.39
N THR A 10 4.05 -20.70 -9.59
CA THR A 10 4.75 -22.00 -9.46
C THR A 10 5.27 -22.27 -8.04
N GLY A 11 4.82 -21.50 -7.04
CA GLY A 11 5.12 -21.73 -5.63
C GLY A 11 6.34 -20.98 -5.09
N HIS A 12 6.97 -20.11 -5.88
CA HIS A 12 8.07 -19.28 -5.39
C HIS A 12 7.54 -18.06 -4.62
N VAL A 13 8.18 -17.75 -3.50
CA VAL A 13 7.93 -16.49 -2.79
C VAL A 13 8.72 -15.38 -3.48
N ILE A 14 8.00 -14.42 -4.04
CA ILE A 14 8.58 -13.30 -4.78
C ILE A 14 8.35 -11.99 -4.02
N PHE A 15 9.40 -11.27 -3.74
CA PHE A 15 9.35 -9.88 -3.29
C PHE A 15 9.75 -8.95 -4.43
N SER A 16 8.94 -7.92 -4.67
CA SER A 16 9.20 -6.91 -5.69
C SER A 16 8.77 -5.55 -5.21
N THR A 17 9.30 -4.51 -5.81
CA THR A 17 8.91 -3.13 -5.53
C THR A 17 8.21 -2.52 -6.74
N LEU A 18 7.20 -1.69 -6.46
CA LEU A 18 6.46 -0.92 -7.46
C LEU A 18 6.36 0.52 -6.99
N HIS A 19 6.53 1.45 -7.91
CA HIS A 19 6.28 2.86 -7.62
C HIS A 19 4.79 3.14 -7.81
N ALA A 20 4.06 3.30 -6.71
CA ALA A 20 2.63 3.59 -6.67
C ALA A 20 2.28 4.47 -5.47
N PRO A 21 1.24 5.32 -5.56
CA PRO A 21 0.81 6.19 -4.47
C PRO A 21 0.28 5.44 -3.25
N SER A 22 -0.38 4.30 -3.46
CA SER A 22 -0.96 3.44 -2.41
C SER A 22 -0.81 1.96 -2.74
N ALA A 23 -1.09 1.10 -1.76
CA ALA A 23 -1.09 -0.35 -1.96
C ALA A 23 -2.15 -0.80 -2.97
N VAL A 24 -3.33 -0.19 -2.97
CA VAL A 24 -4.39 -0.50 -3.93
C VAL A 24 -4.02 -0.08 -5.35
N GLU A 25 -3.44 1.11 -5.51
CA GLU A 25 -2.97 1.57 -6.83
C GLU A 25 -1.78 0.75 -7.36
N ALA A 26 -0.97 0.17 -6.48
CA ALA A 26 0.07 -0.78 -6.89
C ALA A 26 -0.54 -2.03 -7.56
N VAL A 27 -1.71 -2.49 -7.10
CA VAL A 27 -2.44 -3.60 -7.75
C VAL A 27 -2.87 -3.20 -9.16
N ILE A 28 -3.45 -2.02 -9.34
CA ILE A 28 -3.86 -1.51 -10.65
C ILE A 28 -2.64 -1.40 -11.58
N ARG A 29 -1.56 -0.80 -11.07
CA ARG A 29 -0.32 -0.63 -11.84
C ARG A 29 0.27 -1.96 -12.29
N LEU A 30 0.11 -3.03 -11.52
CA LEU A 30 0.54 -4.37 -11.90
C LEU A 30 -0.24 -4.86 -13.14
N THR A 31 -1.54 -4.59 -13.21
CA THR A 31 -2.36 -4.91 -14.39
C THR A 31 -2.03 -4.03 -15.59
N ASP A 32 -1.77 -2.73 -15.38
CA ASP A 32 -1.33 -1.79 -16.43
C ASP A 32 0.01 -2.20 -17.07
N MET A 33 0.88 -2.87 -16.29
CA MET A 33 2.13 -3.46 -16.78
C MET A 33 1.91 -4.75 -17.62
N GLY A 34 0.66 -5.05 -17.95
CA GLY A 34 0.26 -6.17 -18.81
C GLY A 34 0.21 -7.52 -18.11
N VAL A 35 0.04 -7.53 -16.77
CA VAL A 35 -0.32 -8.74 -16.03
C VAL A 35 -1.83 -8.91 -16.11
N ALA A 36 -2.30 -10.05 -16.59
CA ALA A 36 -3.74 -10.31 -16.63
C ALA A 36 -4.33 -10.30 -15.21
N PRO A 37 -5.51 -9.67 -15.00
CA PRO A 37 -6.10 -9.49 -13.68
C PRO A 37 -6.26 -10.79 -12.88
N TYR A 38 -6.64 -11.89 -13.52
CA TYR A 38 -6.77 -13.18 -12.86
C TYR A 38 -5.41 -13.73 -12.36
N LEU A 39 -4.33 -13.50 -13.13
CA LEU A 39 -2.97 -13.91 -12.69
C LEU A 39 -2.48 -13.03 -11.54
N ALA A 40 -2.77 -11.73 -11.56
CA ALA A 40 -2.45 -10.84 -10.46
C ALA A 40 -3.19 -11.26 -9.19
N ALA A 41 -4.50 -11.55 -9.31
CA ALA A 41 -5.32 -12.00 -8.18
C ALA A 41 -4.83 -13.31 -7.56
N ASP A 42 -4.35 -14.25 -8.37
CA ASP A 42 -3.90 -15.57 -7.89
C ASP A 42 -2.48 -15.53 -7.31
N ALA A 43 -1.59 -14.75 -7.92
CA ALA A 43 -0.20 -14.67 -7.50
C ALA A 43 0.04 -13.76 -6.28
N LEU A 44 -0.82 -12.73 -6.09
CA LEU A 44 -0.59 -11.72 -5.07
C LEU A 44 -0.89 -12.27 -3.67
N ALA A 45 0.09 -12.24 -2.78
CA ALA A 45 -0.10 -12.56 -1.35
C ALA A 45 -0.54 -11.30 -0.56
N GLY A 46 -0.02 -10.15 -0.92
CA GLY A 46 -0.35 -8.87 -0.31
C GLY A 46 0.51 -7.75 -0.86
N VAL A 47 0.18 -6.54 -0.46
CA VAL A 47 0.95 -5.32 -0.80
C VAL A 47 1.22 -4.53 0.46
N VAL A 48 2.44 -4.04 0.61
CA VAL A 48 2.82 -3.10 1.66
C VAL A 48 3.23 -1.79 1.00
N SER A 49 2.51 -0.72 1.32
CA SER A 49 2.93 0.64 0.97
C SER A 49 3.50 1.31 2.20
N GLN A 50 4.52 2.13 2.02
CA GLN A 50 5.22 2.73 3.16
C GLN A 50 5.60 4.18 2.89
N ARG A 51 5.55 4.97 3.98
CA ARG A 51 5.99 6.37 3.99
C ARG A 51 6.90 6.60 5.17
N LEU A 52 8.03 7.23 4.94
CA LEU A 52 9.00 7.55 5.98
C LEU A 52 8.74 8.95 6.51
N VAL A 53 8.39 9.05 7.79
CA VAL A 53 8.08 10.31 8.48
C VAL A 53 9.04 10.54 9.64
N ARG A 54 9.27 11.81 9.99
CA ARG A 54 10.11 12.19 11.13
C ARG A 54 9.36 12.02 12.45
N CYS A 55 10.08 11.57 13.47
CA CYS A 55 9.57 11.52 14.84
C CYS A 55 9.54 12.93 15.43
N ARG A 56 8.41 13.33 16.03
CA ARG A 56 8.26 14.56 16.78
C ARG A 56 8.69 14.36 18.23
N ARG A 57 9.42 15.31 18.80
CA ARG A 57 9.79 15.37 20.21
C ARG A 57 8.81 16.26 20.99
N SER A 58 8.88 16.17 22.32
CA SER A 58 8.07 16.99 23.24
C SER A 58 8.35 18.49 23.12
N ASP A 59 9.57 18.88 22.72
CA ASP A 59 9.99 20.25 22.48
C ASP A 59 9.56 20.80 21.10
N GLY A 60 8.83 20.00 20.31
CA GLY A 60 8.38 20.35 18.96
C GLY A 60 9.41 20.12 17.86
N SER A 61 10.65 19.76 18.18
CA SER A 61 11.66 19.38 17.20
C SER A 61 11.44 17.99 16.62
N TYR A 62 12.20 17.65 15.57
CA TYR A 62 12.16 16.32 14.98
C TYR A 62 13.49 15.59 15.19
N GLN A 63 13.41 14.32 15.58
CA GLN A 63 14.59 13.47 15.70
C GLN A 63 14.29 12.05 15.23
N GLY A 64 15.10 11.56 14.30
CA GLY A 64 14.92 10.24 13.71
C GLY A 64 13.71 10.16 12.79
N ARG A 65 13.49 8.98 12.25
CA ARG A 65 12.39 8.67 11.32
C ARG A 65 11.81 7.30 11.64
N PHE A 66 10.55 7.11 11.31
CA PHE A 66 9.89 5.81 11.35
C PHE A 66 8.98 5.62 10.14
N CYS A 67 8.59 4.40 9.89
CA CYS A 67 7.77 4.05 8.75
C CYS A 67 6.28 4.01 9.12
N LEU A 68 5.46 4.69 8.32
CA LEU A 68 4.02 4.43 8.25
C LEU A 68 3.81 3.33 7.22
N CYS A 69 3.25 2.20 7.65
CA CYS A 69 3.02 1.06 6.76
C CYS A 69 1.53 0.85 6.55
N GLU A 70 1.10 0.92 5.30
CA GLU A 70 -0.18 0.42 4.83
C GLU A 70 0.02 -1.06 4.48
N VAL A 71 -0.83 -1.94 5.01
CA VAL A 71 -0.73 -3.39 4.77
C VAL A 71 -2.06 -3.89 4.22
N VAL A 72 -2.01 -4.40 3.00
CA VAL A 72 -3.16 -4.90 2.27
C VAL A 72 -2.94 -6.38 1.94
N PRO A 73 -3.48 -7.31 2.73
CA PRO A 73 -3.47 -8.72 2.38
C PRO A 73 -4.36 -8.96 1.16
N ALA A 74 -3.95 -9.86 0.27
CA ALA A 74 -4.76 -10.24 -0.87
C ALA A 74 -5.79 -11.29 -0.44
N GLY A 75 -6.80 -10.86 0.30
CA GLY A 75 -7.92 -11.69 0.73
C GLY A 75 -8.88 -12.01 -0.41
N ARG A 76 -9.92 -12.78 -0.09
CA ARG A 76 -10.88 -13.28 -1.10
C ARG A 76 -11.58 -12.14 -1.83
N ARG A 77 -12.10 -11.15 -1.09
CA ARG A 77 -12.86 -10.03 -1.68
C ARG A 77 -11.98 -9.16 -2.58
N LEU A 78 -10.76 -8.89 -2.15
CA LEU A 78 -9.80 -8.14 -2.96
C LEU A 78 -9.44 -8.91 -4.24
N ARG A 79 -9.17 -10.21 -4.15
CA ARG A 79 -8.90 -11.06 -5.34
C ARG A 79 -10.06 -11.05 -6.32
N ASP A 80 -11.29 -11.16 -5.83
CA ASP A 80 -12.49 -11.12 -6.68
C ASP A 80 -12.69 -9.73 -7.32
N ALA A 81 -12.39 -8.65 -6.61
CA ALA A 81 -12.41 -7.29 -7.16
C ALA A 81 -11.34 -7.10 -8.25
N ILE A 82 -10.12 -7.61 -8.04
CA ILE A 82 -9.04 -7.59 -9.05
C ILE A 82 -9.46 -8.32 -10.31
N ARG A 83 -10.02 -9.53 -10.20
CA ARG A 83 -10.49 -10.32 -11.37
C ARG A 83 -11.54 -9.59 -12.21
N ARG A 84 -12.39 -8.78 -11.56
CA ARG A 84 -13.40 -7.98 -12.23
C ARG A 84 -12.88 -6.64 -12.76
N CYS A 85 -11.59 -6.38 -12.66
CA CYS A 85 -11.00 -5.07 -13.02
C CYS A 85 -11.69 -3.89 -12.32
N ALA A 86 -12.02 -4.06 -11.04
CA ALA A 86 -12.70 -3.05 -10.26
C ALA A 86 -11.85 -1.77 -10.11
N GLY A 87 -12.50 -0.62 -9.99
CA GLY A 87 -11.84 0.66 -9.78
C GLY A 87 -11.23 0.79 -8.38
N VAL A 88 -10.45 1.86 -8.18
CA VAL A 88 -9.72 2.13 -6.91
C VAL A 88 -10.65 2.04 -5.69
N ARG A 89 -11.85 2.62 -5.78
CA ARG A 89 -12.81 2.65 -4.67
C ARG A 89 -13.23 1.24 -4.27
N ASP A 90 -13.68 0.44 -5.22
CA ASP A 90 -14.17 -0.91 -4.95
C ASP A 90 -13.05 -1.84 -4.46
N LEU A 91 -11.83 -1.67 -5.00
CA LEU A 91 -10.63 -2.38 -4.51
C LEU A 91 -10.30 -1.98 -3.07
N THR A 92 -10.44 -0.69 -2.72
CA THR A 92 -10.21 -0.19 -1.36
C THR A 92 -11.23 -0.77 -0.38
N ASP A 93 -12.50 -0.79 -0.75
CA ASP A 93 -13.59 -1.33 0.08
C ASP A 93 -13.43 -2.86 0.25
N ALA A 94 -13.05 -3.56 -0.80
CA ALA A 94 -12.73 -4.98 -0.75
C ALA A 94 -11.53 -5.27 0.16
N ALA A 95 -10.45 -4.48 0.04
CA ALA A 95 -9.27 -4.60 0.89
C ALA A 95 -9.61 -4.37 2.37
N ARG A 96 -10.38 -3.32 2.69
CA ARG A 96 -10.86 -3.07 4.07
C ARG A 96 -11.66 -4.25 4.61
N SER A 97 -12.54 -4.81 3.79
CA SER A 97 -13.37 -5.97 4.15
C SER A 97 -12.55 -7.25 4.37
N ASP A 98 -11.37 -7.33 3.81
CA ASP A 98 -10.38 -8.41 4.03
C ASP A 98 -9.38 -8.10 5.16
N GLY A 99 -9.60 -7.00 5.91
CA GLY A 99 -8.79 -6.66 7.08
C GLY A 99 -7.55 -5.80 6.78
N ALA A 100 -7.52 -5.10 5.65
CA ALA A 100 -6.43 -4.19 5.32
C ALA A 100 -6.35 -3.02 6.33
N VAL A 101 -5.13 -2.66 6.69
CA VAL A 101 -4.82 -1.45 7.45
C VAL A 101 -4.30 -0.42 6.46
N LEU A 102 -5.14 0.57 6.14
CA LEU A 102 -4.84 1.58 5.14
C LEU A 102 -4.09 2.78 5.73
N LEU A 103 -3.41 3.52 4.87
CA LEU A 103 -2.58 4.65 5.28
C LEU A 103 -3.32 5.71 6.10
N PRO A 104 -4.57 6.10 5.80
CA PRO A 104 -5.33 7.04 6.64
C PRO A 104 -5.51 6.55 8.08
N ASP A 105 -5.75 5.25 8.28
CA ASP A 105 -5.94 4.65 9.60
C ASP A 105 -4.63 4.65 10.40
N VAL A 106 -3.51 4.38 9.72
CA VAL A 106 -2.16 4.44 10.32
C VAL A 106 -1.80 5.88 10.70
N ILE A 107 -2.09 6.84 9.84
CA ILE A 107 -1.88 8.27 10.10
C ILE A 107 -2.66 8.72 11.33
N ALA A 108 -3.96 8.43 11.38
CA ALA A 108 -4.82 8.82 12.51
C ALA A 108 -4.28 8.29 13.84
N ARG A 109 -3.91 7.00 13.90
CA ARG A 109 -3.33 6.40 15.12
C ARG A 109 -1.99 7.03 15.48
N THR A 110 -1.16 7.37 14.50
CA THR A 110 0.17 7.94 14.70
C THR A 110 0.09 9.37 15.22
N LEU A 111 -0.84 10.17 14.69
CA LEU A 111 -1.12 11.52 15.18
C LEU A 111 -1.70 11.50 16.60
N ALA A 112 -2.66 10.62 16.87
CA ALA A 112 -3.24 10.46 18.19
C ALA A 112 -2.20 10.05 19.25
N ALA A 113 -1.18 9.27 18.85
CA ALA A 113 -0.06 8.88 19.70
C ALA A 113 1.04 9.98 19.83
N GLY A 114 0.89 11.13 19.18
CA GLY A 114 1.85 12.23 19.21
C GLY A 114 3.23 11.91 18.62
N ARG A 115 3.36 10.83 17.84
CA ARG A 115 4.67 10.38 17.28
C ARG A 115 5.16 11.26 16.15
N THR A 116 4.27 11.96 15.48
CA THR A 116 4.53 12.96 14.43
C THR A 116 3.40 13.99 14.46
N ASP A 117 3.38 14.93 13.54
CA ASP A 117 2.34 15.95 13.43
C ASP A 117 1.78 16.07 12.00
N GLU A 118 0.69 16.83 11.86
CA GLU A 118 0.03 17.04 10.58
C GLU A 118 0.94 17.70 9.54
N ARG A 119 1.83 18.59 9.96
CA ARG A 119 2.77 19.28 9.06
C ARG A 119 3.67 18.26 8.37
N GLU A 120 4.20 17.31 9.13
CA GLU A 120 5.05 16.25 8.59
C GLU A 120 4.27 15.29 7.70
N ILE A 121 3.04 14.93 8.09
CA ILE A 121 2.16 14.08 7.27
C ILE A 121 1.88 14.75 5.92
N ARG A 122 1.48 16.02 5.90
CA ARG A 122 1.25 16.76 4.65
C ARG A 122 2.50 16.78 3.78
N ARG A 123 3.65 17.07 4.36
CA ARG A 123 4.93 17.09 3.63
C ARG A 123 5.19 15.77 2.89
N VAL A 124 4.88 14.64 3.51
CA VAL A 124 5.20 13.31 2.98
C VAL A 124 4.10 12.76 2.07
N CYS A 125 2.82 13.07 2.35
CA CYS A 125 1.69 12.54 1.60
C CYS A 125 1.26 13.45 0.45
N GLU A 126 1.39 14.79 0.58
CA GLU A 126 1.01 15.78 -0.44
C GLU A 126 2.21 16.25 -1.25
N GLY A 127 3.40 16.23 -0.68
CA GLY A 127 4.65 16.64 -1.35
C GLY A 127 5.26 15.58 -2.27
N GLY A 128 4.62 14.46 -2.48
CA GLY A 128 5.09 13.36 -3.34
C GLY A 128 5.00 13.61 -4.85
N SER A 129 4.76 14.85 -5.28
CA SER A 129 4.69 15.22 -6.70
C SER A 129 6.02 15.79 -7.25
N SER A 130 7.14 15.61 -6.54
CA SER A 130 8.44 16.14 -6.98
C SER A 130 9.52 15.07 -6.82
N TRP A 131 9.59 14.16 -7.79
CA TRP A 131 10.78 13.41 -8.16
C TRP A 131 10.81 13.24 -9.68
#